data_59014f18ffd37f3d752b4e8a5b1f0fc4
#
_entry.id   59014f18ffd37f3d752b4e8a5b1f0fc4
#
_cell.length_a   1.000
_cell.length_b   1.000
_cell.length_c   1.000
_cell.angle_alpha   90.00
_cell.angle_beta   90.00
_cell.angle_gamma   90.00
#
_symmetry.space_group_name_H-M   'P 1'
#
loop_
_entity.id
_entity.type
_entity.pdbx_description
1 polymer ?
#
loop_
_entity_poly.entity_id
_entity_poly.type
_entity_poly.pdbx_seq_one_letter_code
_entity_poly.pdbx_strand_id
1 'polypeptide(L)'
;MTKRPVPKYDFKAFGAAIKEARKGRKESRKKVSDEMYISPRYLANIENKGQHPSLQIFYELVARYNISVDQFFFPDNEAEKSTQRRQLDTLLDNMSDAGLRIVAATAKEVVE
;
A
#
# COMPACT_ATOMS: atom_id res chain seq x y z
N MET A 1 -25.85 10.37 -15.89
CA MET A 1 -24.79 9.37 -15.83
C MET A 1 -25.09 8.31 -14.79
N THR A 2 -24.98 7.07 -15.17
CA THR A 2 -25.25 5.95 -14.25
C THR A 2 -24.08 5.77 -13.30
N LYS A 3 -24.37 5.65 -12.01
CA LYS A 3 -23.34 5.37 -11.03
C LYS A 3 -22.81 3.94 -11.21
N ARG A 4 -21.52 3.77 -11.06
CA ARG A 4 -20.92 2.45 -11.08
C ARG A 4 -21.41 1.66 -9.86
N PRO A 5 -21.70 0.36 -10.03
CA PRO A 5 -22.18 -0.45 -8.91
C PRO A 5 -21.09 -0.85 -7.90
N VAL A 6 -19.85 -0.41 -8.13
CA VAL A 6 -18.71 -0.75 -7.27
C VAL A 6 -18.59 0.28 -6.15
N PRO A 7 -18.52 -0.15 -4.87
CA PRO A 7 -18.30 0.79 -3.77
C PRO A 7 -16.98 1.54 -3.93
N LYS A 8 -16.99 2.82 -3.54
CA LYS A 8 -15.76 3.61 -3.52
C LYS A 8 -14.86 3.14 -2.38
N TYR A 9 -13.57 3.01 -2.67
CA TYR A 9 -12.60 2.75 -1.63
C TYR A 9 -12.41 3.99 -0.76
N ASP A 10 -12.29 3.80 0.56
CA ASP A 10 -12.07 4.89 1.51
C ASP A 10 -10.57 5.10 1.73
N PHE A 11 -10.05 6.22 1.24
CA PHE A 11 -8.63 6.55 1.32
C PHE A 11 -8.23 7.24 2.63
N LYS A 12 -9.12 7.32 3.62
CA LYS A 12 -8.79 7.98 4.89
C LYS A 12 -7.65 7.33 5.63
N ALA A 13 -7.60 6.00 5.64
CA ALA A 13 -6.51 5.28 6.30
C ALA A 13 -5.16 5.56 5.62
N PHE A 14 -5.15 5.62 4.29
CA PHE A 14 -3.96 5.99 3.53
C PHE A 14 -3.50 7.40 3.89
N GLY A 15 -4.43 8.36 3.88
CA GLY A 15 -4.11 9.75 4.24
C GLY A 15 -3.57 9.89 5.64
N ALA A 16 -4.16 9.17 6.60
CA ALA A 16 -3.68 9.16 7.99
C ALA A 16 -2.25 8.62 8.08
N ALA A 17 -1.93 7.58 7.32
CA ALA A 17 -0.57 7.02 7.29
C ALA A 17 0.44 8.02 6.72
N ILE A 18 0.07 8.75 5.68
CA ILE A 18 0.91 9.83 5.11
C ILE A 18 1.18 10.90 6.16
N LYS A 19 0.13 11.34 6.85
CA LYS A 19 0.25 12.36 7.90
C LYS A 19 1.19 11.92 9.03
N GLU A 20 1.02 10.69 9.49
CA GLU A 20 1.87 10.11 10.54
C GLU A 20 3.33 10.03 10.11
N ALA A 21 3.58 9.54 8.90
CA ALA A 21 4.94 9.41 8.37
C ALA A 21 5.60 10.79 8.23
N ARG A 22 4.85 11.77 7.72
CA ARG A 22 5.33 13.14 7.58
C ARG A 22 5.69 13.75 8.93
N LYS A 23 4.80 13.60 9.93
CA LYS A 23 5.05 14.09 11.29
C LYS A 23 6.24 13.38 11.94
N GLY A 24 6.37 12.08 11.71
CA GLY A 24 7.50 11.31 12.22
C GLY A 24 8.84 11.81 11.71
N ARG A 25 8.88 12.34 10.49
CA ARG A 25 10.07 12.95 9.91
C ARG A 25 10.20 14.44 10.25
N LYS A 26 9.24 15.00 11.01
CA LYS A 26 9.20 16.42 11.36
C LYS A 26 9.17 17.34 10.13
N GLU A 27 8.47 16.91 9.09
CA GLU A 27 8.29 17.67 7.87
C GLU A 27 6.98 18.44 7.92
N SER A 28 7.00 19.73 7.55
CA SER A 28 5.76 20.50 7.42
C SER A 28 5.06 20.16 6.10
N ARG A 29 3.74 20.39 6.05
CA ARG A 29 2.99 20.23 4.80
C ARG A 29 3.55 21.16 3.72
N LYS A 30 3.93 22.38 4.10
CA LYS A 30 4.50 23.33 3.16
C LYS A 30 5.77 22.76 2.53
N LYS A 31 6.67 22.21 3.33
CA LYS A 31 7.91 21.62 2.83
C LYS A 31 7.63 20.49 1.83
N VAL A 32 6.78 19.56 2.23
CA VAL A 32 6.48 18.39 1.40
C VAL A 32 5.77 18.79 0.12
N SER A 33 4.77 19.68 0.23
CA SER A 33 4.04 20.13 -0.96
C SER A 33 4.92 20.93 -1.91
N ASP A 34 5.82 21.75 -1.39
CA ASP A 34 6.78 22.49 -2.23
C ASP A 34 7.70 21.51 -2.98
N GLU A 35 8.21 20.51 -2.30
CA GLU A 35 9.09 19.50 -2.90
C GLU A 35 8.38 18.65 -3.96
N MET A 36 7.09 18.41 -3.78
CA MET A 36 6.29 17.59 -4.69
C MET A 36 5.54 18.40 -5.74
N TYR A 37 5.67 19.73 -5.72
CA TYR A 37 4.97 20.61 -6.66
C TYR A 37 3.45 20.45 -6.61
N ILE A 38 2.92 20.28 -5.39
CA ILE A 38 1.48 20.27 -5.13
C ILE A 38 1.13 21.35 -4.12
N SER A 39 -0.15 21.69 -4.02
CA SER A 39 -0.57 22.68 -3.04
C SER A 39 -0.62 22.07 -1.63
N PRO A 40 -0.35 22.87 -0.58
CA PRO A 40 -0.54 22.39 0.79
C PRO A 40 -1.98 21.96 1.07
N ARG A 41 -2.96 22.61 0.44
CA ARG A 41 -4.37 22.27 0.58
C ARG A 41 -4.67 20.88 0.01
N TYR A 42 -4.09 20.55 -1.15
CA TYR A 42 -4.25 19.24 -1.75
C TYR A 42 -3.70 18.16 -0.81
N LEU A 43 -2.49 18.36 -0.29
CA LEU A 43 -1.90 17.45 0.66
C LEU A 43 -2.74 17.31 1.93
N ALA A 44 -3.24 18.43 2.46
CA ALA A 44 -4.10 18.43 3.64
C ALA A 44 -5.40 17.64 3.39
N ASN A 45 -5.99 17.77 2.21
CA ASN A 45 -7.20 17.03 1.86
C ASN A 45 -6.93 15.52 1.77
N ILE A 46 -5.77 15.12 1.24
CA ILE A 46 -5.36 13.72 1.22
C ILE A 46 -5.23 13.20 2.64
N GLU A 47 -4.54 13.94 3.51
CA GLU A 47 -4.26 13.52 4.88
C GLU A 47 -5.49 13.49 5.79
N ASN A 48 -6.37 14.46 5.64
CA ASN A 48 -7.44 14.69 6.62
C ASN A 48 -8.84 14.33 6.12
N LYS A 49 -9.07 14.38 4.81
CA LYS A 49 -10.41 14.20 4.24
C LYS A 49 -10.56 12.93 3.40
N GLY A 50 -9.50 12.16 3.27
CA GLY A 50 -9.54 10.96 2.46
C GLY A 50 -9.68 11.21 0.97
N GLN A 51 -9.31 12.42 0.51
CA GLN A 51 -9.26 12.69 -0.92
C GLN A 51 -8.21 11.77 -1.56
N HIS A 52 -8.62 11.00 -2.56
CA HIS A 52 -7.64 10.15 -3.24
C HIS A 52 -6.75 10.99 -4.13
N PRO A 53 -5.44 10.76 -4.08
CA PRO A 53 -4.51 11.47 -4.97
C PRO A 53 -4.60 10.95 -6.40
N SER A 54 -4.04 11.71 -7.34
CA SER A 54 -3.78 11.17 -8.66
C SER A 54 -2.83 9.98 -8.55
N LEU A 55 -2.80 9.12 -9.56
CA LEU A 55 -1.95 7.94 -9.52
C LEU A 55 -0.46 8.32 -9.38
N GLN A 56 -0.03 9.38 -10.04
CA GLN A 56 1.36 9.84 -9.94
C GLN A 56 1.69 10.30 -8.52
N ILE A 57 0.81 11.10 -7.91
CA ILE A 57 1.04 11.60 -6.54
C ILE A 57 0.95 10.44 -5.54
N PHE A 58 0.05 9.49 -5.76
CA PHE A 58 -0.02 8.29 -4.94
C PHE A 58 1.32 7.54 -4.95
N TYR A 59 1.87 7.30 -6.12
CA TYR A 59 3.18 6.65 -6.27
C TYR A 59 4.28 7.42 -5.51
N GLU A 60 4.33 8.73 -5.69
CA GLU A 60 5.37 9.55 -5.06
C GLU A 60 5.26 9.54 -3.54
N LEU A 61 4.06 9.61 -3.00
CA LEU A 61 3.84 9.54 -1.54
C LEU A 61 4.23 8.17 -0.98
N VAL A 62 3.85 7.11 -1.66
CA VAL A 62 4.20 5.74 -1.26
C VAL A 62 5.72 5.55 -1.26
N ALA A 63 6.39 6.01 -2.32
CA ALA A 63 7.84 5.90 -2.44
C ALA A 63 8.55 6.78 -1.41
N ARG A 64 8.06 8.00 -1.21
CA ARG A 64 8.67 8.95 -0.27
C ARG A 64 8.71 8.41 1.16
N TYR A 65 7.63 7.77 1.60
CA TYR A 65 7.48 7.31 2.96
C TYR A 65 7.64 5.80 3.12
N ASN A 66 7.98 5.12 2.03
CA ASN A 66 8.15 3.66 2.02
C ASN A 66 6.95 2.93 2.63
N ILE A 67 5.77 3.27 2.16
CA ILE A 67 4.51 2.72 2.68
C ILE A 67 4.14 1.45 1.93
N SER A 68 3.76 0.41 2.66
CA SER A 68 3.20 -0.80 2.04
C SER A 68 1.71 -0.56 1.77
N VAL A 69 1.32 -0.58 0.50
CA VAL A 69 -0.08 -0.37 0.10
C VAL A 69 -0.96 -1.57 0.39
N ASP A 70 -0.36 -2.76 0.52
CA ASP A 70 -1.10 -3.98 0.80
C ASP A 70 -1.91 -3.88 2.09
N GLN A 71 -1.38 -3.19 3.09
CA GLN A 71 -2.07 -3.01 4.37
C GLN A 71 -3.42 -2.30 4.23
N PHE A 72 -3.58 -1.50 3.17
CA PHE A 72 -4.84 -0.77 2.95
C PHE A 72 -5.80 -1.54 2.05
N PHE A 73 -5.28 -2.24 1.05
CA PHE A 73 -6.10 -2.90 0.04
C PHE A 73 -6.40 -4.35 0.38
N PHE A 74 -5.54 -4.98 1.15
CA PHE A 74 -5.66 -6.39 1.51
C PHE A 74 -5.43 -6.60 3.01
N PRO A 75 -6.21 -5.93 3.89
CA PRO A 75 -5.99 -6.01 5.34
C PRO A 75 -6.13 -7.44 5.88
N ASP A 76 -6.97 -8.26 5.25
CA ASP A 76 -7.18 -9.63 5.69
C ASP A 76 -5.96 -10.53 5.42
N ASN A 77 -5.10 -10.14 4.48
CA ASN A 77 -3.87 -10.88 4.19
C ASN A 77 -2.78 -10.64 5.25
N GLU A 78 -2.93 -9.59 6.04
CA GLU A 78 -2.06 -9.30 7.17
C GLU A 78 -2.50 -10.05 8.42
N ALA A 79 -3.67 -10.70 8.39
CA ALA A 79 -4.13 -11.52 9.47
C ALA A 79 -3.11 -12.64 9.74
N GLU A 80 -2.96 -13.00 10.99
CA GLU A 80 -1.95 -13.90 11.52
C GLU A 80 -1.66 -15.09 10.59
N LYS A 81 -0.50 -15.04 9.95
CA LYS A 81 -0.01 -16.18 9.18
C LYS A 81 0.34 -17.31 10.15
N SER A 82 -0.10 -18.53 9.84
CA SER A 82 0.29 -19.69 10.61
C SER A 82 1.81 -19.85 10.59
N THR A 83 2.35 -20.61 11.53
CA THR A 83 3.78 -20.92 11.58
C THR A 83 4.24 -21.60 10.28
N GLN A 84 3.43 -22.53 9.76
CA GLN A 84 3.72 -23.19 8.51
C GLN A 84 3.80 -22.20 7.34
N ARG A 85 2.89 -21.23 7.31
CA ARG A 85 2.89 -20.22 6.26
C ARG A 85 4.14 -19.33 6.33
N ARG A 86 4.55 -18.94 7.52
CA ARG A 86 5.76 -18.13 7.71
C ARG A 86 7.02 -18.88 7.31
N GLN A 87 7.07 -20.17 7.64
CA GLN A 87 8.18 -21.04 7.24
C GLN A 87 8.24 -21.22 5.73
N LEU A 88 7.08 -21.39 5.10
CA LEU A 88 6.99 -21.47 3.65
C LEU A 88 7.47 -20.19 2.98
N ASP A 89 7.04 -19.03 3.48
CA ASP A 89 7.48 -17.74 2.95
C ASP A 89 9.01 -17.62 2.99
N THR A 90 9.64 -18.04 4.09
CA THR A 90 11.11 -18.01 4.23
C THR A 90 11.77 -18.93 3.20
N LEU A 91 11.22 -20.12 3.00
CA LEU A 91 11.74 -21.05 1.99
C LEU A 91 11.64 -20.47 0.59
N LEU A 92 10.50 -19.86 0.27
CA LEU A 92 10.27 -19.22 -1.04
C LEU A 92 11.27 -18.10 -1.29
N ASP A 93 11.56 -17.29 -0.26
CA ASP A 93 12.50 -16.18 -0.37
C ASP A 93 13.93 -16.65 -0.73
N ASN A 94 14.28 -17.89 -0.37
CA ASN A 94 15.60 -18.46 -0.59
C ASN A 94 15.68 -19.36 -1.83
N MET A 95 14.59 -19.48 -2.58
CA MET A 95 14.56 -20.36 -3.74
C MET A 95 15.02 -19.66 -5.01
N SER A 96 15.62 -20.46 -5.92
CA SER A 96 15.92 -20.02 -7.27
C SER A 96 14.62 -19.88 -8.08
N ASP A 97 14.70 -19.17 -9.21
CA ASP A 97 13.55 -19.03 -10.12
C ASP A 97 13.03 -20.38 -10.62
N ALA A 98 13.94 -21.32 -10.88
CA ALA A 98 13.56 -22.66 -11.30
C ALA A 98 12.79 -23.39 -10.19
N GLY A 99 13.26 -23.29 -8.94
CA GLY A 99 12.59 -23.86 -7.78
C GLY A 99 11.22 -23.25 -7.56
N LEU A 100 11.09 -21.93 -7.70
CA LEU A 100 9.81 -21.23 -7.56
C LEU A 100 8.80 -21.69 -8.61
N ARG A 101 9.24 -21.94 -9.84
CA ARG A 101 8.35 -22.45 -10.91
C ARG A 101 7.81 -23.83 -10.58
N ILE A 102 8.64 -24.69 -10.02
CA ILE A 102 8.22 -26.05 -9.62
C ILE A 102 7.17 -25.97 -8.51
N VAL A 103 7.43 -25.14 -7.48
CA VAL A 103 6.50 -24.96 -6.37
C VAL A 103 5.18 -24.36 -6.87
N ALA A 104 5.23 -23.36 -7.76
CA ALA A 104 4.04 -22.75 -8.32
C ALA A 104 3.19 -23.75 -9.10
N ALA A 105 3.82 -24.63 -9.88
CA ALA A 105 3.13 -25.66 -10.63
C ALA A 105 2.43 -26.65 -9.68
N THR A 106 3.12 -27.10 -8.63
CA THR A 106 2.57 -27.98 -7.63
C THR A 106 1.39 -27.33 -6.89
N ALA A 107 1.54 -26.07 -6.52
CA ALA A 107 0.50 -25.33 -5.81
C ALA A 107 -0.79 -25.23 -6.64
N LYS A 108 -0.67 -25.03 -7.94
CA LYS A 108 -1.83 -24.96 -8.84
C LYS A 108 -2.62 -26.25 -8.87
N GLU A 109 -1.97 -27.40 -8.71
CA GLU A 109 -2.63 -28.70 -8.71
C GLU A 109 -3.42 -28.96 -7.42
N VAL A 110 -3.06 -28.33 -6.30
CA VAL A 110 -3.73 -28.53 -5.02
C VAL A 110 -4.76 -27.47 -4.68
N VAL A 111 -4.92 -26.47 -5.53
CA VAL A 111 -5.97 -25.46 -5.36
C VAL A 111 -7.30 -26.02 -5.84
N GLU A 112 -8.28 -25.99 -4.96
CA GLU A 112 -9.63 -26.44 -5.26
C GLU A 112 -10.53 -25.27 -5.71
#